data_2729f1ab7f67b7ce98ff5f43ccd1b352
#
_entry.id   2729f1ab7f67b7ce98ff5f43ccd1b352
#
_cell.length_a   1.000
_cell.length_b   1.000
_cell.length_c   1.000
_cell.angle_alpha   90.00
_cell.angle_beta   90.00
_cell.angle_gamma   90.00
#
_symmetry.space_group_name_H-M   'P 1'
#
loop_
_entity.id
_entity.type
_entity.pdbx_description
1 polymer ?
#
loop_
_entity_poly.entity_id
_entity_poly.type
_entity_poly.pdbx_seq_one_letter_code
_entity_poly.pdbx_strand_id
1 'polypeptide(L)'
;MKLFLLVISLGFCLNALAVDVDLSASKFKWRGTKVTGEHFGEVPLKSASLEMKGDKITGGNFVIDLTKMTVTDLQGEWADKFLAHIKNEDFFEVGKYPTATLVIEKDDGKKLSGKMTIKGKTNPISFSYKKSGKKYSGQLTFDRTKYSIVYGSGNFFKNLGDKVIHDKVEVNFSVVLK
;
A
#
# COMPACT_ATOMS: atom_id res chain seq x y z
N MET A 1 30.49 -28.76 -50.94
CA MET A 1 30.73 -28.79 -49.47
C MET A 1 30.11 -27.49 -48.85
N LYS A 2 28.88 -27.57 -48.34
CA LYS A 2 28.17 -26.38 -47.77
C LYS A 2 28.46 -26.33 -46.28
N LEU A 3 29.15 -25.25 -45.84
CA LEU A 3 29.47 -25.00 -44.45
C LEU A 3 28.23 -24.40 -43.78
N PHE A 4 27.59 -25.14 -42.84
CA PHE A 4 26.49 -24.66 -42.00
C PHE A 4 27.09 -23.91 -40.80
N LEU A 5 26.96 -22.59 -40.79
CA LEU A 5 27.32 -21.76 -39.62
C LEU A 5 26.23 -21.92 -38.57
N LEU A 6 26.54 -22.65 -37.50
CA LEU A 6 25.67 -22.76 -36.32
C LEU A 6 25.81 -21.49 -35.47
N VAL A 7 24.84 -20.59 -35.56
CA VAL A 7 24.74 -19.40 -34.68
C VAL A 7 24.17 -19.85 -33.35
N ILE A 8 25.01 -20.05 -32.35
CA ILE A 8 24.60 -20.27 -30.95
C ILE A 8 24.21 -18.91 -30.38
N SER A 9 22.90 -18.63 -30.28
CA SER A 9 22.41 -17.50 -29.55
C SER A 9 22.51 -17.78 -28.05
N LEU A 10 23.48 -17.19 -27.37
CA LEU A 10 23.62 -17.21 -25.94
C LEU A 10 22.49 -16.32 -25.37
N GLY A 11 21.36 -16.94 -25.02
CA GLY A 11 20.26 -16.26 -24.34
C GLY A 11 20.70 -15.85 -22.92
N PHE A 12 21.02 -14.58 -22.72
CA PHE A 12 21.22 -14.02 -21.37
C PHE A 12 19.89 -14.06 -20.61
N CYS A 13 19.68 -15.09 -19.80
CA CYS A 13 18.61 -15.07 -18.79
C CYS A 13 18.97 -14.03 -17.72
N LEU A 14 18.45 -12.82 -17.87
CA LEU A 14 18.45 -11.82 -16.79
C LEU A 14 17.52 -12.34 -15.69
N ASN A 15 18.11 -12.86 -14.61
CA ASN A 15 17.37 -13.23 -13.42
C ASN A 15 16.78 -11.97 -12.74
N ALA A 16 15.58 -12.09 -12.15
CA ALA A 16 15.05 -11.06 -11.28
C ALA A 16 15.93 -10.98 -10.02
N LEU A 17 16.30 -9.77 -9.63
CA LEU A 17 17.08 -9.50 -8.42
C LEU A 17 16.18 -8.89 -7.38
N ALA A 18 16.26 -9.40 -6.15
CA ALA A 18 15.64 -8.75 -5.00
C ALA A 18 16.45 -7.49 -4.66
N VAL A 19 15.77 -6.37 -4.55
CA VAL A 19 16.35 -5.07 -4.17
C VAL A 19 15.73 -4.60 -2.86
N ASP A 20 16.59 -4.26 -1.92
CA ASP A 20 16.17 -3.78 -0.61
C ASP A 20 15.58 -2.38 -0.69
N VAL A 21 14.52 -2.16 0.08
CA VAL A 21 13.90 -0.86 0.31
C VAL A 21 14.52 -0.21 1.55
N ASP A 22 14.87 1.06 1.44
CA ASP A 22 15.21 1.87 2.61
C ASP A 22 13.94 2.24 3.37
N LEU A 23 13.68 1.51 4.46
CA LEU A 23 12.47 1.69 5.27
C LEU A 23 12.42 3.07 5.94
N SER A 24 13.57 3.64 6.28
CA SER A 24 13.67 4.92 6.98
C SER A 24 13.41 6.11 6.06
N ALA A 25 13.86 6.02 4.80
CA ALA A 25 13.65 7.03 3.78
C ALA A 25 12.28 6.90 3.08
N SER A 26 11.63 5.73 3.21
CA SER A 26 10.31 5.47 2.62
C SER A 26 9.19 5.99 3.51
N LYS A 27 8.13 6.57 2.91
CA LYS A 27 7.02 7.20 3.62
C LYS A 27 5.69 6.76 3.04
N PHE A 28 4.73 6.50 3.92
CA PHE A 28 3.35 6.18 3.59
C PHE A 28 2.43 7.07 4.41
N LYS A 29 1.69 7.95 3.73
CA LYS A 29 0.76 8.92 4.34
C LYS A 29 -0.66 8.54 3.96
N TRP A 30 -1.46 8.18 4.94
CA TRP A 30 -2.86 7.85 4.74
C TRP A 30 -3.76 9.08 4.92
N ARG A 31 -4.90 9.08 4.24
CA ARG A 31 -5.97 10.06 4.35
C ARG A 31 -7.32 9.36 4.30
N GLY A 32 -8.13 9.57 5.31
CA GLY A 32 -9.53 9.16 5.39
C GLY A 32 -10.43 10.37 5.49
N THR A 33 -11.58 10.36 4.80
CA THR A 33 -12.50 11.49 4.75
C THR A 33 -13.88 11.13 5.27
N LYS A 34 -14.59 12.12 5.78
CA LYS A 34 -16.00 12.07 6.17
C LYS A 34 -16.71 13.30 5.63
N VAL A 35 -18.04 13.37 5.72
CA VAL A 35 -18.82 14.52 5.26
C VAL A 35 -18.35 15.84 5.90
N THR A 36 -17.97 15.82 7.17
CA THR A 36 -17.59 17.02 7.94
C THR A 36 -16.11 17.27 8.04
N GLY A 37 -15.26 16.54 7.31
CA GLY A 37 -13.81 16.74 7.36
C GLY A 37 -13.01 15.50 7.00
N GLU A 38 -11.77 15.49 7.43
CA GLU A 38 -10.81 14.44 7.12
C GLU A 38 -9.84 14.25 8.28
N HIS A 39 -9.20 13.08 8.29
CA HIS A 39 -8.06 12.80 9.15
C HIS A 39 -6.95 12.18 8.30
N PHE A 40 -5.71 12.46 8.67
CA PHE A 40 -4.54 11.97 7.97
C PHE A 40 -3.36 11.73 8.92
N GLY A 41 -2.44 10.91 8.47
CA GLY A 41 -1.27 10.57 9.26
C GLY A 41 -0.31 9.67 8.50
N GLU A 42 0.54 8.99 9.22
CA GLU A 42 1.56 8.12 8.64
C GLU A 42 1.42 6.69 9.16
N VAL A 43 1.86 5.75 8.35
CA VAL A 43 1.99 4.35 8.72
C VAL A 43 3.33 3.82 8.19
N PRO A 44 4.22 3.31 9.07
CA PRO A 44 5.54 2.86 8.65
C PRO A 44 5.51 1.48 8.03
N LEU A 45 6.52 1.18 7.22
CA LEU A 45 6.83 -0.18 6.79
C LEU A 45 7.49 -0.97 7.94
N LYS A 46 7.09 -2.22 8.09
CA LYS A 46 7.77 -3.23 8.91
C LYS A 46 8.89 -3.89 8.12
N SER A 47 8.61 -4.23 6.86
CA SER A 47 9.57 -4.77 5.90
C SER A 47 9.11 -4.47 4.48
N ALA A 48 10.05 -4.43 3.54
CA ALA A 48 9.74 -4.33 2.12
C ALA A 48 10.89 -4.84 1.27
N SER A 49 10.55 -5.41 0.11
CA SER A 49 11.47 -5.77 -0.95
C SER A 49 10.82 -5.55 -2.31
N LEU A 50 11.61 -5.25 -3.32
CA LEU A 50 11.20 -5.25 -4.73
C LEU A 50 12.02 -6.26 -5.50
N GLU A 51 11.38 -6.95 -6.43
CA GLU A 51 12.03 -7.79 -7.42
C GLU A 51 12.12 -7.01 -8.72
N MET A 52 13.33 -6.94 -9.29
CA MET A 52 13.59 -6.13 -10.47
C MET A 52 14.34 -6.91 -11.53
N LYS A 53 14.00 -6.67 -12.79
CA LYS A 53 14.75 -7.11 -13.97
C LYS A 53 15.17 -5.87 -14.76
N GLY A 54 16.44 -5.46 -14.59
CA GLY A 54 16.88 -4.14 -15.01
C GLY A 54 16.09 -3.05 -14.28
N ASP A 55 15.51 -2.13 -15.02
CA ASP A 55 14.70 -1.03 -14.47
C ASP A 55 13.21 -1.39 -14.23
N LYS A 56 12.80 -2.59 -14.60
CA LYS A 56 11.40 -3.03 -14.50
C LYS A 56 11.15 -3.75 -13.19
N ILE A 57 10.10 -3.37 -12.48
CA ILE A 57 9.60 -4.10 -11.31
C ILE A 57 8.90 -5.37 -11.81
N THR A 58 9.31 -6.54 -11.31
CA THR A 58 8.73 -7.84 -11.65
C THR A 58 7.91 -8.42 -10.50
N GLY A 59 8.11 -7.92 -9.29
CA GLY A 59 7.41 -8.32 -8.09
C GLY A 59 7.77 -7.43 -6.91
N GLY A 60 7.20 -7.71 -5.75
CA GLY A 60 7.55 -7.02 -4.51
C GLY A 60 6.61 -7.37 -3.37
N ASN A 61 7.11 -7.22 -2.17
CA ASN A 61 6.34 -7.45 -0.94
C ASN A 61 6.57 -6.30 0.03
N PHE A 62 5.48 -5.72 0.53
CA PHE A 62 5.47 -4.66 1.51
C PHE A 62 4.62 -5.09 2.71
N VAL A 63 5.20 -5.02 3.89
CA VAL A 63 4.51 -5.25 5.16
C VAL A 63 4.41 -3.93 5.91
N ILE A 64 3.19 -3.49 6.15
CA ILE A 64 2.85 -2.22 6.79
C ILE A 64 2.58 -2.48 8.28
N ASP A 65 3.17 -1.72 9.18
CA ASP A 65 3.00 -1.84 10.63
C ASP A 65 1.85 -0.96 11.11
N LEU A 66 0.66 -1.55 11.25
CA LEU A 66 -0.54 -0.84 11.71
C LEU A 66 -0.46 -0.46 13.21
N THR A 67 0.38 -1.15 13.98
CA THR A 67 0.56 -0.84 15.42
C THR A 67 1.17 0.54 15.63
N LYS A 68 2.01 0.98 14.68
CA LYS A 68 2.72 2.25 14.68
C LYS A 68 2.05 3.34 13.84
N MET A 69 0.79 3.13 13.43
CA MET A 69 0.01 4.16 12.73
C MET A 69 -0.12 5.39 13.62
N THR A 70 0.06 6.56 13.01
CA THR A 70 -0.09 7.89 13.65
C THR A 70 -1.22 8.67 12.99
N VAL A 71 -1.74 9.67 13.71
CA VAL A 71 -2.57 10.75 13.19
C VAL A 71 -1.80 12.05 13.40
N THR A 72 -1.83 12.96 12.43
CA THR A 72 -0.99 14.18 12.45
C THR A 72 -1.78 15.48 12.43
N ASP A 73 -3.07 15.42 12.15
CA ASP A 73 -4.02 16.55 12.20
C ASP A 73 -4.72 16.70 13.57
N LEU A 74 -4.53 15.74 14.48
CA LEU A 74 -5.05 15.77 15.84
C LEU A 74 -3.89 15.77 16.85
N GLN A 75 -4.14 16.32 18.05
CA GLN A 75 -3.15 16.38 19.13
C GLN A 75 -3.76 15.96 20.46
N GLY A 76 -2.88 15.54 21.39
CA GLY A 76 -3.25 15.19 22.76
C GLY A 76 -4.33 14.11 22.82
N GLU A 77 -5.27 14.27 23.75
CA GLU A 77 -6.34 13.30 24.01
C GLU A 77 -7.20 12.97 22.78
N TRP A 78 -7.38 13.92 21.86
CA TRP A 78 -8.14 13.69 20.62
C TRP A 78 -7.41 12.74 19.68
N ALA A 79 -6.10 12.87 19.57
CA ALA A 79 -5.27 11.94 18.79
C ALA A 79 -5.32 10.54 19.38
N ASP A 80 -5.21 10.41 20.71
CA ASP A 80 -5.25 9.14 21.42
C ASP A 80 -6.60 8.43 21.26
N LYS A 81 -7.71 9.15 21.45
CA LYS A 81 -9.08 8.62 21.24
C LYS A 81 -9.30 8.18 19.81
N PHE A 82 -8.86 8.98 18.84
CA PHE A 82 -8.97 8.62 17.42
C PHE A 82 -8.16 7.38 17.09
N LEU A 83 -6.90 7.30 17.51
CA LEU A 83 -6.05 6.13 17.26
C LEU A 83 -6.57 4.87 17.97
N ALA A 84 -7.09 4.99 19.18
CA ALA A 84 -7.73 3.89 19.88
C ALA A 84 -8.92 3.34 19.08
N HIS A 85 -9.76 4.24 18.53
CA HIS A 85 -10.92 3.85 17.72
C HIS A 85 -10.53 3.22 16.38
N ILE A 86 -9.60 3.82 15.63
CA ILE A 86 -9.20 3.28 14.32
C ILE A 86 -8.43 1.95 14.44
N LYS A 87 -7.83 1.67 15.60
CA LYS A 87 -7.13 0.41 15.88
C LYS A 87 -8.03 -0.68 16.44
N ASN A 88 -9.27 -0.36 16.85
CA ASN A 88 -10.20 -1.33 17.42
C ASN A 88 -10.87 -2.22 16.35
N GLU A 89 -11.82 -3.07 16.78
CA GLU A 89 -12.54 -4.01 15.93
C GLU A 89 -13.45 -3.38 14.87
N ASP A 90 -13.95 -2.16 15.11
CA ASP A 90 -14.77 -1.41 14.14
C ASP A 90 -13.99 -1.04 12.87
N PHE A 91 -12.67 -0.92 13.00
CA PHE A 91 -11.76 -0.56 11.90
C PHE A 91 -10.74 -1.66 11.63
N PHE A 92 -9.48 -1.43 11.97
CA PHE A 92 -8.38 -2.32 11.55
C PHE A 92 -8.18 -3.54 12.44
N GLU A 93 -8.78 -3.57 13.65
CA GLU A 93 -8.64 -4.67 14.61
C GLU A 93 -7.16 -5.04 14.84
N VAL A 94 -6.34 -4.03 15.12
CA VAL A 94 -4.88 -4.14 15.11
C VAL A 94 -4.35 -5.16 16.13
N GLY A 95 -5.08 -5.39 17.22
CA GLY A 95 -4.74 -6.45 18.19
C GLY A 95 -4.70 -7.84 17.56
N LYS A 96 -5.54 -8.10 16.54
CA LYS A 96 -5.60 -9.38 15.82
C LYS A 96 -4.85 -9.32 14.48
N TYR A 97 -4.88 -8.17 13.82
CA TYR A 97 -4.28 -7.94 12.51
C TYR A 97 -3.27 -6.80 12.59
N PRO A 98 -2.09 -7.01 13.19
CA PRO A 98 -1.11 -5.94 13.45
C PRO A 98 -0.46 -5.37 12.18
N THR A 99 -0.66 -6.03 11.05
CA THR A 99 -0.06 -5.64 9.77
C THR A 99 -1.06 -5.69 8.62
N ALA A 100 -0.83 -4.83 7.63
CA ALA A 100 -1.37 -4.98 6.28
C ALA A 100 -0.24 -5.38 5.33
N THR A 101 -0.57 -6.03 4.21
CA THR A 101 0.42 -6.43 3.20
C THR A 101 0.01 -5.97 1.81
N LEU A 102 1.01 -5.63 1.00
CA LEU A 102 0.85 -5.35 -0.43
C LEU A 102 1.86 -6.19 -1.20
N VAL A 103 1.36 -7.09 -2.04
CA VAL A 103 2.16 -7.90 -2.96
C VAL A 103 2.02 -7.32 -4.35
N ILE A 104 3.13 -6.91 -4.97
CA ILE A 104 3.17 -6.47 -6.35
C ILE A 104 3.37 -7.71 -7.24
N GLU A 105 2.50 -7.86 -8.25
CA GLU A 105 2.52 -9.01 -9.17
C GLU A 105 2.87 -8.59 -10.61
N LYS A 106 2.61 -7.32 -10.97
CA LYS A 106 2.79 -6.85 -12.34
C LYS A 106 3.11 -5.36 -12.40
N ASP A 107 4.00 -5.00 -13.31
CA ASP A 107 4.31 -3.63 -13.73
C ASP A 107 4.13 -3.50 -15.25
N ASP A 108 3.27 -2.58 -15.69
CA ASP A 108 3.11 -2.25 -17.11
C ASP A 108 3.94 -1.04 -17.55
N GLY A 109 4.82 -0.52 -16.67
CA GLY A 109 5.66 0.68 -16.89
C GLY A 109 5.00 2.01 -16.49
N LYS A 110 3.71 1.98 -16.13
CA LYS A 110 2.95 3.17 -15.66
C LYS A 110 2.16 2.86 -14.40
N LYS A 111 1.71 1.60 -14.25
CA LYS A 111 0.89 1.11 -13.13
C LYS A 111 1.48 -0.16 -12.56
N LEU A 112 1.44 -0.26 -11.25
CA LEU A 112 1.63 -1.50 -10.52
C LEU A 112 0.28 -2.13 -10.24
N SER A 113 0.22 -3.44 -10.34
CA SER A 113 -0.96 -4.24 -9.99
C SER A 113 -0.53 -5.38 -9.07
N GLY A 114 -1.41 -5.77 -8.18
CA GLY A 114 -1.13 -6.82 -7.21
C GLY A 114 -2.28 -7.06 -6.25
N LYS A 115 -1.97 -7.53 -5.06
CA LYS A 115 -2.94 -7.87 -4.02
C LYS A 115 -2.61 -7.14 -2.72
N MET A 116 -3.64 -6.57 -2.11
CA MET A 116 -3.54 -5.95 -0.78
C MET A 116 -4.38 -6.73 0.22
N THR A 117 -3.78 -7.02 1.38
CA THR A 117 -4.45 -7.71 2.48
C THR A 117 -4.55 -6.77 3.68
N ILE A 118 -5.76 -6.53 4.14
CA ILE A 118 -6.08 -5.76 5.36
C ILE A 118 -7.11 -6.57 6.16
N LYS A 119 -6.98 -6.62 7.47
CA LYS A 119 -7.93 -7.30 8.37
C LYS A 119 -8.26 -8.73 7.90
N GLY A 120 -7.24 -9.47 7.42
CA GLY A 120 -7.37 -10.85 6.91
C GLY A 120 -8.10 -10.98 5.56
N LYS A 121 -8.50 -9.90 4.90
CA LYS A 121 -9.15 -9.91 3.59
C LYS A 121 -8.17 -9.46 2.51
N THR A 122 -8.11 -10.22 1.41
CA THR A 122 -7.22 -9.93 0.27
C THR A 122 -8.05 -9.49 -0.93
N ASN A 123 -7.70 -8.36 -1.52
CA ASN A 123 -8.35 -7.83 -2.71
C ASN A 123 -7.32 -7.35 -3.73
N PRO A 124 -7.64 -7.40 -5.03
CA PRO A 124 -6.78 -6.84 -6.07
C PRO A 124 -6.69 -5.32 -5.93
N ILE A 125 -5.53 -4.77 -6.25
CA ILE A 125 -5.27 -3.34 -6.29
C ILE A 125 -4.42 -2.99 -7.50
N SER A 126 -4.62 -1.79 -8.04
CA SER A 126 -3.78 -1.22 -9.10
C SER A 126 -3.67 0.28 -8.90
N PHE A 127 -2.47 0.82 -9.10
CA PHE A 127 -2.17 2.24 -8.89
C PHE A 127 -1.01 2.69 -9.77
N SER A 128 -1.01 3.98 -10.10
CA SER A 128 0.07 4.60 -10.90
C SER A 128 1.23 5.00 -10.02
N TYR A 129 2.42 5.05 -10.60
CA TYR A 129 3.63 5.52 -9.95
C TYR A 129 4.48 6.39 -10.87
N LYS A 130 5.39 7.14 -10.24
CA LYS A 130 6.48 7.89 -10.90
C LYS A 130 7.80 7.40 -10.35
N LYS A 131 8.80 7.22 -11.24
CA LYS A 131 10.18 6.88 -10.87
C LYS A 131 11.07 8.11 -11.04
N SER A 132 11.92 8.38 -10.07
CA SER A 132 12.97 9.39 -10.14
C SER A 132 14.21 8.85 -9.42
N GLY A 133 15.19 8.40 -10.20
CA GLY A 133 16.35 7.68 -9.67
C GLY A 133 15.95 6.43 -8.91
N LYS A 134 16.37 6.34 -7.65
CA LYS A 134 16.02 5.23 -6.72
C LYS A 134 14.67 5.43 -6.02
N LYS A 135 13.93 6.50 -6.30
CA LYS A 135 12.66 6.83 -5.64
C LYS A 135 11.46 6.51 -6.54
N TYR A 136 10.51 5.81 -5.97
CA TYR A 136 9.20 5.51 -6.55
C TYR A 136 8.12 6.19 -5.72
N SER A 137 7.22 6.94 -6.34
CA SER A 137 6.19 7.68 -5.61
C SER A 137 4.86 7.68 -6.36
N GLY A 138 3.77 7.79 -5.62
CA GLY A 138 2.43 7.80 -6.19
C GLY A 138 1.36 7.84 -5.11
N GLN A 139 0.13 7.59 -5.55
CA GLN A 139 -1.03 7.45 -4.69
C GLN A 139 -1.73 6.12 -5.02
N LEU A 140 -2.06 5.37 -4.00
CA LEU A 140 -3.01 4.26 -4.11
C LEU A 140 -4.30 4.63 -3.37
N THR A 141 -5.41 4.13 -3.86
CA THR A 141 -6.73 4.30 -3.23
C THR A 141 -7.39 2.94 -3.09
N PHE A 142 -7.93 2.65 -1.94
CA PHE A 142 -8.67 1.43 -1.71
C PHE A 142 -10.03 1.71 -1.05
N ASP A 143 -10.96 0.78 -1.25
CA ASP A 143 -12.26 0.78 -0.61
C ASP A 143 -12.15 -0.06 0.67
N ARG A 144 -12.27 0.59 1.83
CA ARG A 144 -12.15 -0.05 3.15
C ARG A 144 -13.23 -1.11 3.41
N THR A 145 -14.39 -0.96 2.79
CA THR A 145 -15.51 -1.90 3.00
C THR A 145 -15.23 -3.28 2.42
N LYS A 146 -14.39 -3.36 1.38
CA LYS A 146 -13.89 -4.64 0.83
C LYS A 146 -13.03 -5.44 1.82
N TYR A 147 -12.58 -4.81 2.90
CA TYR A 147 -11.79 -5.39 3.98
C TYR A 147 -12.61 -5.53 5.27
N SER A 148 -13.93 -5.51 5.18
CA SER A 148 -14.86 -5.61 6.32
C SER A 148 -14.72 -4.44 7.32
N ILE A 149 -14.27 -3.28 6.87
CA ILE A 149 -14.22 -2.04 7.65
C ILE A 149 -15.40 -1.19 7.20
N VAL A 150 -16.57 -1.42 7.81
CA VAL A 150 -17.85 -0.83 7.37
C VAL A 150 -18.37 0.29 8.29
N TYR A 151 -17.74 0.53 9.44
CA TYR A 151 -18.18 1.54 10.41
C TYR A 151 -18.42 2.90 9.74
N GLY A 152 -19.60 3.49 9.97
CA GLY A 152 -19.99 4.80 9.43
C GLY A 152 -20.12 4.87 7.90
N SER A 153 -20.14 3.73 7.18
CA SER A 153 -20.30 3.71 5.73
C SER A 153 -21.77 3.94 5.34
N GLY A 154 -22.01 4.93 4.49
CA GLY A 154 -23.35 5.22 3.94
C GLY A 154 -23.91 4.11 3.04
N ASN A 155 -23.07 3.19 2.57
CA ASN A 155 -23.49 2.01 1.81
C ASN A 155 -24.03 0.89 2.71
N PHE A 156 -23.67 0.87 3.99
CA PHE A 156 -24.06 -0.17 4.94
C PHE A 156 -25.04 0.32 6.00
N PHE A 157 -25.04 1.62 6.31
CA PHE A 157 -25.91 2.20 7.34
C PHE A 157 -26.72 3.36 6.79
N LYS A 158 -28.00 3.41 7.18
CA LYS A 158 -28.92 4.51 6.82
C LYS A 158 -28.95 5.58 7.93
N ASN A 159 -29.40 6.76 7.56
CA ASN A 159 -29.66 7.88 8.51
C ASN A 159 -28.40 8.36 9.27
N LEU A 160 -27.21 8.23 8.70
CA LEU A 160 -25.96 8.69 9.30
C LEU A 160 -25.81 10.22 9.26
N GLY A 161 -26.45 10.89 8.29
CA GLY A 161 -26.32 12.34 8.08
C GLY A 161 -24.85 12.73 7.89
N ASP A 162 -24.39 13.67 8.71
CA ASP A 162 -23.01 14.19 8.72
C ASP A 162 -21.97 13.24 9.34
N LYS A 163 -22.44 12.11 9.91
CA LYS A 163 -21.56 11.05 10.47
C LYS A 163 -21.03 10.08 9.42
N VAL A 164 -21.41 10.23 8.15
CA VAL A 164 -20.93 9.37 7.06
C VAL A 164 -19.42 9.49 6.90
N ILE A 165 -18.73 8.35 6.97
CA ILE A 165 -17.32 8.20 6.65
C ILE A 165 -17.22 7.60 5.25
N HIS A 166 -16.47 8.25 4.36
CA HIS A 166 -16.30 7.79 2.99
C HIS A 166 -15.57 6.46 2.95
N ASP A 167 -15.93 5.61 1.99
CA ASP A 167 -15.40 4.25 1.91
C ASP A 167 -14.00 4.19 1.29
N LYS A 168 -13.62 5.21 0.53
CA LYS A 168 -12.30 5.30 -0.08
C LYS A 168 -11.29 5.89 0.89
N VAL A 169 -10.16 5.19 1.01
CA VAL A 169 -8.97 5.64 1.75
C VAL A 169 -7.85 5.84 0.74
N GLU A 170 -7.15 6.96 0.86
CA GLU A 170 -6.01 7.32 0.01
C GLU A 170 -4.71 7.09 0.78
N VAL A 171 -3.68 6.59 0.08
CA VAL A 171 -2.33 6.48 0.63
C VAL A 171 -1.34 7.04 -0.38
N ASN A 172 -0.72 8.17 -0.03
CA ASN A 172 0.41 8.71 -0.76
C ASN A 172 1.67 8.00 -0.30
N PHE A 173 2.42 7.45 -1.24
CA PHE A 173 3.63 6.70 -0.93
C PHE A 173 4.87 7.30 -1.60
N SER A 174 5.99 7.10 -0.94
CA SER A 174 7.33 7.35 -1.46
C SER A 174 8.22 6.21 -0.99
N VAL A 175 8.66 5.36 -1.90
CA VAL A 175 9.54 4.21 -1.66
C VAL A 175 10.91 4.54 -2.21
N VAL A 176 11.96 4.35 -1.41
CA VAL A 176 13.35 4.59 -1.78
C VAL A 176 14.10 3.26 -1.73
N LEU A 177 14.83 2.94 -2.81
CA LEU A 177 15.70 1.76 -2.86
C LEU A 177 17.07 2.07 -2.24
N LYS A 178 17.70 1.06 -1.60
CA LYS A 178 19.06 1.16 -1.09
C LYS A 178 20.14 1.22 -2.18
#